data_dbc1bd8505f0c6dff372152e7a177a56
#
_entry.id   dbc1bd8505f0c6dff372152e7a177a56
#
_cell.length_a   1.000
_cell.length_b   1.000
_cell.length_c   1.000
_cell.angle_alpha   90.00
_cell.angle_beta   90.00
_cell.angle_gamma   90.00
#
_symmetry.space_group_name_H-M   'P 1'
#
loop_
_entity.id
_entity.type
_entity.pdbx_description
1 polymer ?
#
loop_
_entity_poly.entity_id
_entity_poly.type
_entity_poly.pdbx_seq_one_letter_code
_entity_poly.pdbx_strand_id
1 'polypeptide(L)'
;MNLNNENVNKFLSRYINYVNDISSEYSYPLNIRHLLYLIVPAFIIKYGISYEALILKCFKEVKIYISNSEDKRITASFNRNLVKYGDSYFTEKFIVLNQYKNSSLPNLIDNIVHEFNHAINSINNEILCDDKYIKVRCGISFLVYDRKSMQFLFKSKDSYLEEVINTLQTEEVVNIINSFNNYKIENIEFNNMLYALKHEIGKEYKSDAYYFQSYICSVLMKNKTFTPTISNLRLKGLVSDVPDLFDDVTCKHGSFNRLCSLLEDVYNLEVKYDKTTLFKKLTVSKLKNKAREVVDIINEYDNKCIYK
;
A
#
# COMPACT_ATOMS: atom_id res chain seq x y z
N MET A 1 -22.24 8.06 -3.51
CA MET A 1 -22.98 8.16 -2.23
C MET A 1 -23.15 9.62 -1.92
N ASN A 2 -24.39 10.13 -1.83
CA ASN A 2 -24.61 11.53 -1.43
C ASN A 2 -24.43 11.59 0.09
N LEU A 3 -23.25 11.99 0.55
CA LEU A 3 -22.87 12.00 1.96
C LEU A 3 -23.37 13.33 2.57
N ASN A 4 -24.49 13.29 3.27
CA ASN A 4 -24.85 14.32 4.23
C ASN A 4 -24.29 13.99 5.63
N ASN A 5 -24.32 14.93 6.57
CA ASN A 5 -23.76 14.73 7.92
C ASN A 5 -24.34 13.51 8.64
N GLU A 6 -25.63 13.25 8.54
CA GLU A 6 -26.31 12.13 9.19
C GLU A 6 -25.81 10.79 8.61
N ASN A 7 -25.72 10.68 7.29
CA ASN A 7 -25.23 9.47 6.62
C ASN A 7 -23.77 9.17 6.96
N VAL A 8 -22.92 10.20 7.09
CA VAL A 8 -21.52 10.05 7.50
C VAL A 8 -21.44 9.57 8.94
N ASN A 9 -22.16 10.19 9.87
CA ASN A 9 -22.15 9.77 11.28
C ASN A 9 -22.64 8.33 11.43
N LYS A 10 -23.75 7.97 10.78
CA LYS A 10 -24.27 6.60 10.78
C LYS A 10 -23.28 5.59 10.19
N PHE A 11 -22.61 5.97 9.11
CA PHE A 11 -21.60 5.14 8.48
C PHE A 11 -20.37 4.92 9.38
N LEU A 12 -19.81 5.98 9.96
CA LEU A 12 -18.67 5.90 10.87
C LEU A 12 -19.02 5.09 12.13
N SER A 13 -20.19 5.36 12.74
CA SER A 13 -20.65 4.67 13.95
C SER A 13 -20.83 3.17 13.77
N ARG A 14 -21.12 2.71 12.55
CA ARG A 14 -21.25 1.30 12.22
C ARG A 14 -20.01 0.47 12.55
N TYR A 15 -18.82 1.07 12.46
CA TYR A 15 -17.55 0.35 12.64
C TYR A 15 -16.93 0.52 14.03
N ILE A 16 -17.53 1.36 14.91
CA ILE A 16 -16.99 1.60 16.25
C ILE A 16 -16.90 0.29 17.05
N ASN A 17 -17.97 -0.47 17.11
CA ASN A 17 -17.99 -1.73 17.87
C ASN A 17 -16.97 -2.71 17.31
N TYR A 18 -16.91 -2.86 15.99
CA TYR A 18 -15.93 -3.72 15.33
C TYR A 18 -14.48 -3.33 15.69
N VAL A 19 -14.15 -2.05 15.63
CA VAL A 19 -12.80 -1.56 15.99
C VAL A 19 -12.53 -1.76 17.49
N ASN A 20 -13.53 -1.59 18.36
CA ASN A 20 -13.39 -1.85 19.78
C ASN A 20 -13.09 -3.31 20.06
N ASP A 21 -13.79 -4.23 19.39
CA ASP A 21 -13.62 -5.67 19.55
C ASP A 21 -12.19 -6.10 19.17
N ILE A 22 -11.71 -5.72 17.98
CA ILE A 22 -10.35 -6.06 17.55
C ILE A 22 -9.28 -5.36 18.40
N SER A 23 -9.52 -4.11 18.83
CA SER A 23 -8.58 -3.39 19.68
C SER A 23 -8.46 -3.99 21.07
N SER A 24 -9.55 -4.53 21.61
CA SER A 24 -9.56 -5.25 22.89
C SER A 24 -8.90 -6.62 22.75
N GLU A 25 -9.18 -7.36 21.68
CA GLU A 25 -8.57 -8.66 21.38
C GLU A 25 -7.04 -8.57 21.33
N TYR A 26 -6.52 -7.52 20.69
CA TYR A 26 -5.06 -7.33 20.50
C TYR A 26 -4.42 -6.36 21.50
N SER A 27 -5.19 -5.84 22.46
CA SER A 27 -4.72 -4.88 23.47
C SER A 27 -4.04 -3.64 22.84
N TYR A 28 -4.63 -3.09 21.77
CA TYR A 28 -4.08 -1.93 21.10
C TYR A 28 -4.10 -0.69 21.99
N PRO A 29 -3.03 0.13 21.99
CA PRO A 29 -3.02 1.41 22.69
C PRO A 29 -4.08 2.35 22.12
N LEU A 30 -4.53 3.30 22.94
CA LEU A 30 -5.68 4.18 22.67
C LEU A 30 -5.51 4.97 21.36
N ASN A 31 -4.31 5.45 21.07
CA ASN A 31 -4.01 6.17 19.83
C ASN A 31 -4.20 5.30 18.57
N ILE A 32 -3.77 4.04 18.60
CA ILE A 32 -3.97 3.11 17.48
C ILE A 32 -5.47 2.83 17.30
N ARG A 33 -6.21 2.58 18.40
CA ARG A 33 -7.66 2.38 18.36
C ARG A 33 -8.38 3.56 17.71
N HIS A 34 -8.07 4.77 18.14
CA HIS A 34 -8.68 5.99 17.59
C HIS A 34 -8.40 6.16 16.10
N LEU A 35 -7.18 5.83 15.65
CA LEU A 35 -6.84 5.85 14.23
C LEU A 35 -7.65 4.83 13.43
N LEU A 36 -7.83 3.62 13.94
CA LEU A 36 -8.61 2.58 13.27
C LEU A 36 -10.08 2.96 13.07
N TYR A 37 -10.67 3.79 13.93
CA TYR A 37 -12.02 4.33 13.71
C TYR A 37 -12.14 5.15 12.43
N LEU A 38 -11.06 5.81 11.99
CA LEU A 38 -11.01 6.58 10.75
C LEU A 38 -10.55 5.74 9.58
N ILE A 39 -9.57 4.88 9.81
CA ILE A 39 -8.90 4.08 8.77
C ILE A 39 -9.85 3.02 8.21
N VAL A 40 -10.53 2.25 9.06
CA VAL A 40 -11.43 1.16 8.62
C VAL A 40 -12.53 1.67 7.66
N PRO A 41 -13.33 2.70 8.02
CA PRO A 41 -14.34 3.22 7.10
C PRO A 41 -13.74 3.87 5.85
N ALA A 42 -12.55 4.49 5.93
CA ALA A 42 -11.89 5.07 4.76
C ALA A 42 -11.50 4.00 3.74
N PHE A 43 -11.01 2.84 4.18
CA PHE A 43 -10.76 1.70 3.30
C PHE A 43 -12.03 1.17 2.63
N ILE A 44 -13.14 1.11 3.37
CA ILE A 44 -14.43 0.66 2.82
C ILE A 44 -14.95 1.66 1.78
N ILE A 45 -14.78 2.97 1.99
CA ILE A 45 -15.10 3.99 0.99
C ILE A 45 -14.21 3.83 -0.25
N LYS A 46 -12.90 3.63 -0.07
CA LYS A 46 -11.92 3.48 -1.15
C LYS A 46 -12.22 2.30 -2.05
N TYR A 47 -12.42 1.13 -1.46
CA TYR A 47 -12.58 -0.11 -2.22
C TYR A 47 -14.04 -0.46 -2.53
N GLY A 48 -14.98 0.18 -1.85
CA GLY A 48 -16.42 -0.03 -2.02
C GLY A 48 -17.01 -1.06 -1.06
N ILE A 49 -18.31 -0.94 -0.81
CA ILE A 49 -19.06 -1.77 0.13
C ILE A 49 -19.06 -3.27 -0.23
N SER A 50 -18.89 -3.59 -1.51
CA SER A 50 -18.77 -4.98 -1.97
C SER A 50 -17.54 -5.71 -1.43
N TYR A 51 -16.52 -4.97 -1.00
CA TYR A 51 -15.30 -5.49 -0.39
C TYR A 51 -15.28 -5.37 1.13
N GLU A 52 -16.36 -4.91 1.77
CA GLU A 52 -16.42 -4.69 3.22
C GLU A 52 -16.01 -5.94 4.02
N ALA A 53 -16.59 -7.09 3.71
CA ALA A 53 -16.29 -8.32 4.43
C ALA A 53 -14.80 -8.72 4.33
N LEU A 54 -14.19 -8.53 3.16
CA LEU A 54 -12.78 -8.79 2.93
C LEU A 54 -11.89 -7.82 3.72
N ILE A 55 -12.25 -6.53 3.74
CA ILE A 55 -11.53 -5.49 4.47
C ILE A 55 -11.59 -5.77 5.97
N LEU A 56 -12.78 -6.01 6.51
CA LEU A 56 -12.96 -6.32 7.93
C LEU A 56 -12.19 -7.60 8.32
N LYS A 57 -12.25 -8.65 7.50
CA LYS A 57 -11.43 -9.85 7.71
C LYS A 57 -9.94 -9.51 7.79
N CYS A 58 -9.42 -8.66 6.88
CA CYS A 58 -8.03 -8.24 6.89
C CYS A 58 -7.64 -7.55 8.20
N PHE A 59 -8.42 -6.58 8.65
CA PHE A 59 -8.17 -5.89 9.93
C PHE A 59 -8.23 -6.82 11.15
N LYS A 60 -9.01 -7.89 11.09
CA LYS A 60 -9.07 -8.91 12.13
C LYS A 60 -7.88 -9.87 12.11
N GLU A 61 -7.35 -10.19 10.94
CA GLU A 61 -6.25 -11.16 10.81
C GLU A 61 -4.85 -10.53 10.98
N VAL A 62 -4.72 -9.23 10.70
CA VAL A 62 -3.43 -8.53 10.72
C VAL A 62 -3.23 -7.80 12.04
N LYS A 63 -2.29 -8.29 12.84
CA LYS A 63 -1.93 -7.69 14.13
C LYS A 63 -0.97 -6.51 13.96
N ILE A 64 -1.11 -5.48 14.79
CA ILE A 64 -0.17 -4.36 14.85
C ILE A 64 0.73 -4.52 16.08
N TYR A 65 2.04 -4.52 15.87
CA TYR A 65 3.05 -4.52 16.91
C TYR A 65 3.83 -3.19 16.89
N ILE A 66 4.10 -2.64 18.08
CA ILE A 66 4.94 -1.46 18.23
C ILE A 66 6.33 -1.94 18.64
N SER A 67 7.33 -1.62 17.84
CA SER A 67 8.73 -1.96 18.09
C SER A 67 9.49 -0.75 18.64
N ASN A 68 10.28 -0.97 19.66
CA ASN A 68 11.21 0.00 20.25
C ASN A 68 12.62 -0.13 19.62
N SER A 69 12.72 -0.70 18.42
CA SER A 69 14.01 -0.86 17.75
C SER A 69 14.63 0.49 17.42
N GLU A 70 15.91 0.65 17.73
CA GLU A 70 16.71 1.81 17.33
C GLU A 70 17.10 1.80 15.84
N ASP A 71 16.71 0.75 15.09
CA ASP A 71 16.96 0.69 13.66
C ASP A 71 16.15 1.76 12.92
N LYS A 72 16.84 2.85 12.61
CA LYS A 72 16.27 4.03 11.94
C LYS A 72 15.89 3.79 10.47
N ARG A 73 16.18 2.62 9.90
CA ARG A 73 15.91 2.30 8.48
C ARG A 73 14.47 1.84 8.25
N ILE A 74 13.83 1.28 9.28
CA ILE A 74 12.48 0.74 9.18
C ILE A 74 11.52 1.70 9.90
N THR A 75 10.57 2.28 9.18
CA THR A 75 9.48 3.10 9.75
C THR A 75 8.28 2.22 10.10
N ALA A 76 7.86 1.38 9.17
CA ALA A 76 6.84 0.36 9.32
C ALA A 76 7.16 -0.82 8.39
N SER A 77 6.53 -1.95 8.61
CA SER A 77 6.61 -3.10 7.70
C SER A 77 5.42 -4.03 7.87
N PHE A 78 4.80 -4.44 6.75
CA PHE A 78 3.88 -5.56 6.72
C PHE A 78 4.67 -6.87 6.55
N ASN A 79 4.52 -7.76 7.50
CA ASN A 79 5.24 -9.02 7.57
C ASN A 79 4.29 -10.20 7.44
N ARG A 80 4.79 -11.28 6.86
CA ARG A 80 4.10 -12.56 6.67
C ARG A 80 5.05 -13.69 6.97
N ASN A 81 4.77 -14.42 8.02
CA ASN A 81 5.50 -15.64 8.33
C ASN A 81 4.79 -16.80 7.64
N LEU A 82 5.48 -17.45 6.71
CA LEU A 82 4.98 -18.67 6.07
C LEU A 82 5.05 -19.82 7.06
N VAL A 83 3.90 -20.44 7.33
CA VAL A 83 3.75 -21.57 8.25
C VAL A 83 3.21 -22.77 7.49
N LYS A 84 3.79 -23.96 7.75
CA LYS A 84 3.30 -25.23 7.23
C LYS A 84 2.58 -26.00 8.32
N TYR A 85 1.37 -26.46 8.01
CA TYR A 85 0.60 -27.33 8.87
C TYR A 85 0.07 -28.52 8.06
N GLY A 86 0.59 -29.71 8.33
CA GLY A 86 0.34 -30.88 7.47
C GLY A 86 0.82 -30.60 6.04
N ASP A 87 -0.06 -30.76 5.06
CA ASP A 87 0.22 -30.49 3.63
C ASP A 87 -0.22 -29.07 3.18
N SER A 88 -0.73 -28.27 4.09
CA SER A 88 -1.22 -26.92 3.82
C SER A 88 -0.25 -25.85 4.26
N TYR A 89 -0.28 -24.71 3.57
CA TYR A 89 0.50 -23.51 3.89
C TYR A 89 -0.45 -22.38 4.23
N PHE A 90 -0.09 -21.56 5.21
CA PHE A 90 -0.76 -20.32 5.57
C PHE A 90 0.24 -19.26 6.00
N THR A 91 -0.21 -18.03 6.15
CA THR A 91 0.64 -16.93 6.62
C THR A 91 0.11 -16.35 7.91
N GLU A 92 1.01 -16.15 8.86
CA GLU A 92 0.75 -15.24 9.99
C GLU A 92 1.10 -13.82 9.55
N LYS A 93 0.15 -12.91 9.73
CA LYS A 93 0.23 -11.53 9.21
C LYS A 93 0.34 -10.53 10.34
N PHE A 94 1.29 -9.63 10.23
CA PHE A 94 1.41 -8.56 11.21
C PHE A 94 2.11 -7.33 10.63
N ILE A 95 1.75 -6.18 11.21
CA ILE A 95 2.40 -4.89 10.93
C ILE A 95 3.31 -4.58 12.12
N VAL A 96 4.55 -4.20 11.85
CA VAL A 96 5.48 -3.68 12.86
C VAL A 96 5.65 -2.18 12.63
N LEU A 97 5.34 -1.37 13.64
CA LEU A 97 5.53 0.08 13.64
C LEU A 97 6.73 0.44 14.51
N ASN A 98 7.67 1.20 14.00
CA ASN A 98 8.79 1.70 14.79
C ASN A 98 8.35 2.95 15.59
N GLN A 99 8.33 2.87 16.92
CA GLN A 99 7.86 3.94 17.79
C GLN A 99 8.60 5.27 17.56
N TYR A 100 9.90 5.23 17.35
CA TYR A 100 10.72 6.45 17.19
C TYR A 100 10.46 7.17 15.85
N LYS A 101 9.98 6.46 14.84
CA LYS A 101 9.68 7.01 13.52
C LYS A 101 8.22 7.42 13.35
N ASN A 102 7.35 6.91 14.22
CA ASN A 102 5.93 7.18 14.21
C ASN A 102 5.54 8.14 15.35
N SER A 103 6.41 9.12 15.66
CA SER A 103 6.18 10.09 16.73
C SER A 103 5.14 11.16 16.37
N SER A 104 4.93 11.43 15.08
CA SER A 104 3.87 12.32 14.61
C SER A 104 2.65 11.55 14.15
N LEU A 105 1.48 12.15 14.32
CA LEU A 105 0.20 11.57 13.91
C LEU A 105 0.12 11.34 12.39
N PRO A 106 0.58 12.26 11.52
CA PRO A 106 0.63 12.04 10.07
C PRO A 106 1.45 10.81 9.69
N ASN A 107 2.66 10.67 10.24
CA ASN A 107 3.52 9.53 9.94
C ASN A 107 2.89 8.21 10.41
N LEU A 108 2.25 8.22 11.57
CA LEU A 108 1.59 7.03 12.12
C LEU A 108 0.42 6.59 11.23
N ILE A 109 -0.42 7.51 10.80
CA ILE A 109 -1.53 7.21 9.88
C ILE A 109 -1.03 6.71 8.54
N ASP A 110 -0.07 7.42 7.94
CA ASP A 110 0.51 7.05 6.65
C ASP A 110 1.04 5.61 6.69
N ASN A 111 1.85 5.30 7.67
CA ASN A 111 2.44 3.99 7.83
C ASN A 111 1.40 2.89 8.09
N ILE A 112 0.40 3.12 8.94
CA ILE A 112 -0.67 2.13 9.17
C ILE A 112 -1.47 1.90 7.88
N VAL A 113 -1.86 2.96 7.19
CA VAL A 113 -2.62 2.86 5.93
C VAL A 113 -1.78 2.17 4.86
N HIS A 114 -0.50 2.52 4.73
CA HIS A 114 0.42 1.91 3.77
C HIS A 114 0.52 0.39 3.96
N GLU A 115 0.75 -0.06 5.19
CA GLU A 115 0.91 -1.48 5.48
C GLU A 115 -0.41 -2.27 5.36
N PHE A 116 -1.55 -1.67 5.73
CA PHE A 116 -2.86 -2.29 5.48
C PHE A 116 -3.23 -2.35 4.00
N ASN A 117 -2.79 -1.40 3.18
CA ASN A 117 -2.96 -1.50 1.73
C ASN A 117 -2.24 -2.74 1.16
N HIS A 118 -1.01 -3.02 1.60
CA HIS A 118 -0.33 -4.26 1.25
C HIS A 118 -1.13 -5.48 1.69
N ALA A 119 -1.63 -5.49 2.92
CA ALA A 119 -2.38 -6.59 3.48
C ALA A 119 -3.68 -6.87 2.71
N ILE A 120 -4.51 -5.85 2.50
CA ILE A 120 -5.80 -5.94 1.80
C ILE A 120 -5.60 -6.41 0.36
N ASN A 121 -4.61 -5.85 -0.34
CA ASN A 121 -4.32 -6.24 -1.72
C ASN A 121 -3.61 -7.59 -1.86
N SER A 122 -3.30 -8.27 -0.76
CA SER A 122 -2.64 -9.58 -0.74
C SER A 122 -3.55 -10.73 -0.32
N ILE A 123 -4.74 -10.46 0.20
CA ILE A 123 -5.58 -11.47 0.87
C ILE A 123 -6.17 -12.52 -0.10
N ASN A 124 -6.47 -12.14 -1.33
CA ASN A 124 -6.97 -13.08 -2.34
C ASN A 124 -5.81 -13.76 -3.06
N ASN A 125 -5.89 -15.09 -3.25
CA ASN A 125 -4.83 -15.90 -3.86
C ASN A 125 -3.46 -15.64 -3.20
N GLU A 126 -3.45 -15.63 -1.87
CA GLU A 126 -2.29 -15.24 -1.08
C GLU A 126 -1.09 -16.15 -1.27
N ILE A 127 -1.32 -17.46 -1.41
CA ILE A 127 -0.27 -18.46 -1.55
C ILE A 127 -0.48 -19.24 -2.84
N LEU A 128 0.55 -19.26 -3.67
CA LEU A 128 0.63 -20.08 -4.88
C LEU A 128 1.78 -21.07 -4.72
N CYS A 129 1.50 -22.35 -4.97
CA CYS A 129 2.48 -23.43 -4.86
C CYS A 129 2.66 -24.13 -6.19
N ASP A 130 3.90 -24.35 -6.59
CA ASP A 130 4.29 -25.29 -7.64
C ASP A 130 5.20 -26.38 -7.05
N ASP A 131 5.78 -27.24 -7.88
CA ASP A 131 6.62 -28.38 -7.42
C ASP A 131 7.88 -27.92 -6.70
N LYS A 132 8.39 -26.73 -7.01
CA LYS A 132 9.67 -26.22 -6.54
C LYS A 132 9.54 -25.06 -5.55
N TYR A 133 8.54 -24.21 -5.74
CA TYR A 133 8.43 -22.95 -5.02
C TYR A 133 7.09 -22.79 -4.31
N ILE A 134 7.14 -22.02 -3.21
CA ILE A 134 5.98 -21.40 -2.58
C ILE A 134 6.11 -19.91 -2.81
N LYS A 135 5.09 -19.30 -3.40
CA LYS A 135 5.02 -17.86 -3.67
C LYS A 135 3.98 -17.25 -2.76
N VAL A 136 4.40 -16.38 -1.85
CA VAL A 136 3.51 -15.62 -0.97
C VAL A 136 3.32 -14.24 -1.55
N ARG A 137 2.10 -13.91 -1.90
CA ARG A 137 1.74 -12.67 -2.61
C ARG A 137 1.84 -11.45 -1.73
N CYS A 138 2.34 -10.34 -2.29
CA CYS A 138 2.35 -9.00 -1.72
C CYS A 138 1.88 -7.98 -2.76
N GLY A 139 0.57 -7.74 -2.80
CA GLY A 139 -0.02 -6.96 -3.89
C GLY A 139 0.22 -7.64 -5.24
N ILE A 140 0.99 -7.02 -6.14
CA ILE A 140 1.43 -7.63 -7.41
C ILE A 140 2.72 -8.44 -7.28
N SER A 141 3.48 -8.26 -6.21
CA SER A 141 4.77 -8.92 -6.00
C SER A 141 4.66 -10.21 -5.19
N PHE A 142 5.74 -10.98 -5.18
CA PHE A 142 5.82 -12.24 -4.45
C PHE A 142 7.09 -12.33 -3.60
N LEU A 143 6.95 -12.91 -2.41
CA LEU A 143 8.04 -13.52 -1.67
C LEU A 143 8.14 -14.98 -2.09
N VAL A 144 9.30 -15.39 -2.57
CA VAL A 144 9.52 -16.74 -3.11
C VAL A 144 10.34 -17.56 -2.13
N TYR A 145 9.83 -18.74 -1.81
CA TYR A 145 10.43 -19.69 -0.89
C TYR A 145 10.73 -21.01 -1.61
N ASP A 146 11.80 -21.67 -1.25
CA ASP A 146 12.02 -23.07 -1.63
C ASP A 146 11.00 -23.97 -0.93
N ARG A 147 10.29 -24.81 -1.68
CA ARG A 147 9.20 -25.62 -1.13
C ARG A 147 9.68 -26.71 -0.17
N LYS A 148 10.89 -27.25 -0.36
CA LYS A 148 11.44 -28.34 0.45
C LYS A 148 11.99 -27.82 1.77
N SER A 149 12.81 -26.76 1.71
CA SER A 149 13.49 -26.20 2.87
C SER A 149 12.69 -25.13 3.59
N MET A 150 11.63 -24.58 2.99
CA MET A 150 10.89 -23.42 3.48
C MET A 150 11.75 -22.15 3.60
N GLN A 151 12.94 -22.13 2.98
CA GLN A 151 13.83 -20.97 3.04
C GLN A 151 13.39 -19.90 2.06
N PHE A 152 13.40 -18.64 2.52
CA PHE A 152 13.22 -17.48 1.65
C PHE A 152 14.36 -17.42 0.62
N LEU A 153 14.01 -17.23 -0.64
CA LEU A 153 14.96 -17.14 -1.75
C LEU A 153 15.12 -15.69 -2.22
N PHE A 154 14.04 -15.07 -2.64
CA PHE A 154 14.05 -13.70 -3.16
C PHE A 154 12.65 -13.07 -3.17
N LYS A 155 12.62 -11.74 -3.35
CA LYS A 155 11.42 -10.95 -3.66
C LYS A 155 11.36 -10.73 -5.16
N SER A 156 10.18 -10.84 -5.77
CA SER A 156 10.02 -10.65 -7.21
C SER A 156 10.32 -9.21 -7.65
N LYS A 157 10.71 -9.02 -8.92
CA LYS A 157 11.17 -7.73 -9.46
C LYS A 157 10.09 -6.64 -9.52
N ASP A 158 8.82 -7.02 -9.54
CA ASP A 158 7.66 -6.13 -9.52
C ASP A 158 7.40 -5.47 -8.14
N SER A 159 8.23 -5.80 -7.15
CA SER A 159 8.10 -5.23 -5.81
C SER A 159 8.20 -3.70 -5.76
N TYR A 160 8.98 -3.07 -6.65
CA TYR A 160 9.06 -1.61 -6.69
C TYR A 160 7.83 -0.97 -7.32
N LEU A 161 7.23 -1.61 -8.32
CA LEU A 161 5.93 -1.19 -8.85
C LEU A 161 4.84 -1.34 -7.79
N GLU A 162 4.89 -2.43 -7.00
CA GLU A 162 4.01 -2.62 -5.86
C GLU A 162 4.09 -1.46 -4.87
N GLU A 163 5.29 -1.06 -4.45
CA GLU A 163 5.49 0.05 -3.52
C GLU A 163 4.95 1.38 -4.07
N VAL A 164 5.19 1.67 -5.36
CA VAL A 164 4.68 2.89 -6.00
C VAL A 164 3.15 2.92 -6.02
N ILE A 165 2.49 1.82 -6.41
CA ILE A 165 1.03 1.73 -6.44
C ILE A 165 0.47 1.78 -5.00
N ASN A 166 1.15 1.15 -4.06
CA ASN A 166 0.74 1.14 -2.67
C ASN A 166 0.81 2.54 -2.05
N THR A 167 1.87 3.30 -2.32
CA THR A 167 2.01 4.69 -1.90
C THR A 167 0.86 5.55 -2.46
N LEU A 168 0.54 5.39 -3.74
CA LEU A 168 -0.58 6.09 -4.37
C LEU A 168 -1.91 5.80 -3.67
N GLN A 169 -2.20 4.53 -3.40
CA GLN A 169 -3.43 4.13 -2.71
C GLN A 169 -3.45 4.61 -1.25
N THR A 170 -2.29 4.73 -0.61
CA THR A 170 -2.15 5.32 0.73
C THR A 170 -2.59 6.78 0.71
N GLU A 171 -2.09 7.57 -0.24
CA GLU A 171 -2.51 8.98 -0.39
C GLU A 171 -4.03 9.11 -0.61
N GLU A 172 -4.63 8.22 -1.41
CA GLU A 172 -6.07 8.22 -1.63
C GLU A 172 -6.87 7.93 -0.35
N VAL A 173 -6.45 6.95 0.46
CA VAL A 173 -7.12 6.62 1.74
C VAL A 173 -6.95 7.75 2.75
N VAL A 174 -5.76 8.32 2.88
CA VAL A 174 -5.52 9.46 3.80
C VAL A 174 -6.33 10.69 3.38
N ASN A 175 -6.48 10.95 2.08
CA ASN A 175 -7.34 12.03 1.58
C ASN A 175 -8.83 11.78 1.88
N ILE A 176 -9.30 10.52 1.86
CA ILE A 176 -10.65 10.17 2.30
C ILE A 176 -10.79 10.48 3.80
N ILE A 177 -9.83 10.11 4.64
CA ILE A 177 -9.84 10.44 6.07
C ILE A 177 -9.91 11.96 6.26
N ASN A 178 -9.10 12.73 5.54
CA ASN A 178 -9.12 14.18 5.60
C ASN A 178 -10.47 14.78 5.18
N SER A 179 -11.16 14.15 4.23
CA SER A 179 -12.47 14.60 3.77
C SER A 179 -13.55 14.55 4.86
N PHE A 180 -13.38 13.71 5.89
CA PHE A 180 -14.29 13.66 7.04
C PHE A 180 -14.35 15.01 7.80
N ASN A 181 -13.32 15.84 7.71
CA ASN A 181 -13.32 17.20 8.25
C ASN A 181 -14.38 18.14 7.63
N ASN A 182 -14.94 17.77 6.48
CA ASN A 182 -15.99 18.54 5.82
C ASN A 182 -17.38 18.28 6.44
N TYR A 183 -17.47 17.35 7.39
CA TYR A 183 -18.71 16.93 8.03
C TYR A 183 -18.68 17.25 9.52
N LYS A 184 -19.87 17.54 10.08
CA LYS A 184 -20.04 17.65 11.53
C LYS A 184 -20.14 16.24 12.11
N ILE A 185 -19.04 15.75 12.67
CA ILE A 185 -18.98 14.43 13.30
C ILE A 185 -19.49 14.56 14.75
N GLU A 186 -20.43 13.70 15.16
CA GLU A 186 -21.04 13.75 16.48
C GLU A 186 -20.16 13.11 17.57
N ASN A 187 -19.38 12.09 17.20
CA ASN A 187 -18.48 11.43 18.13
C ASN A 187 -17.29 12.34 18.45
N ILE A 188 -17.12 12.66 19.74
CA ILE A 188 -16.11 13.62 20.21
C ILE A 188 -14.68 13.12 20.01
N GLU A 189 -14.44 11.81 20.12
CA GLU A 189 -13.12 11.21 19.93
C GLU A 189 -12.69 11.29 18.46
N PHE A 190 -13.63 11.03 17.53
CA PHE A 190 -13.41 11.24 16.10
C PHE A 190 -13.10 12.70 15.78
N ASN A 191 -13.88 13.62 16.34
CA ASN A 191 -13.67 15.05 16.10
C ASN A 191 -12.30 15.52 16.58
N ASN A 192 -11.88 15.09 17.77
CA ASN A 192 -10.55 15.42 18.31
C ASN A 192 -9.44 14.88 17.45
N MET A 193 -9.57 13.65 16.96
CA MET A 193 -8.58 13.03 16.08
C MET A 193 -8.51 13.73 14.71
N LEU A 194 -9.66 14.03 14.10
CA LEU A 194 -9.74 14.78 12.84
C LEU A 194 -9.19 16.19 12.99
N TYR A 195 -9.45 16.86 14.11
CA TYR A 195 -8.90 18.19 14.38
C TYR A 195 -7.36 18.14 14.48
N ALA A 196 -6.81 17.18 15.21
CA ALA A 196 -5.36 16.99 15.31
C ALA A 196 -4.74 16.73 13.93
N LEU A 197 -5.33 15.84 13.13
CA LEU A 197 -4.90 15.55 11.76
C LEU A 197 -4.91 16.79 10.87
N LYS A 198 -5.97 17.56 10.89
CA LYS A 198 -6.13 18.76 10.07
C LYS A 198 -5.04 19.79 10.37
N HIS A 199 -4.65 19.93 11.63
CA HIS A 199 -3.59 20.86 12.04
C HIS A 199 -2.19 20.37 11.65
N GLU A 200 -1.95 19.07 11.67
CA GLU A 200 -0.64 18.49 11.37
C GLU A 200 -0.40 18.21 9.88
N ILE A 201 -1.43 17.78 9.14
CA ILE A 201 -1.31 17.40 7.71
C ILE A 201 -1.57 18.58 6.77
N GLY A 202 -2.36 19.59 7.20
CA GLY A 202 -2.77 20.68 6.33
C GLY A 202 -3.88 20.29 5.32
N LYS A 203 -3.97 21.05 4.20
CA LYS A 203 -5.07 20.89 3.24
C LYS A 203 -4.89 19.74 2.24
N GLU A 204 -3.67 19.34 1.98
CA GLU A 204 -3.34 18.30 0.99
C GLU A 204 -2.21 17.45 1.54
N TYR A 205 -2.50 16.17 1.72
CA TYR A 205 -1.51 15.21 2.17
C TYR A 205 -0.69 14.69 0.99
N LYS A 206 0.63 14.65 1.18
CA LYS A 206 1.57 13.97 0.28
C LYS A 206 2.45 13.07 1.12
N SER A 207 2.57 11.80 0.73
CA SER A 207 3.46 10.87 1.39
C SER A 207 4.91 11.35 1.32
N ASP A 208 5.68 11.15 2.37
CA ASP A 208 7.13 11.40 2.44
C ASP A 208 7.96 10.38 1.64
N ALA A 209 7.36 9.76 0.63
CA ALA A 209 8.04 8.86 -0.29
C ALA A 209 9.24 9.56 -0.95
N TYR A 210 10.23 8.78 -1.38
CA TYR A 210 11.38 9.27 -2.13
C TYR A 210 10.95 10.20 -3.28
N TYR A 211 11.69 11.29 -3.53
CA TYR A 211 11.30 12.36 -4.45
C TYR A 211 10.88 11.86 -5.84
N PHE A 212 11.60 10.91 -6.41
CA PHE A 212 11.27 10.34 -7.73
C PHE A 212 10.13 9.35 -7.68
N GLN A 213 9.96 8.63 -6.58
CA GLN A 213 8.78 7.80 -6.33
C GLN A 213 7.51 8.68 -6.29
N SER A 214 7.56 9.83 -5.60
CA SER A 214 6.47 10.81 -5.59
C SER A 214 6.19 11.38 -6.99
N TYR A 215 7.23 11.64 -7.80
CA TYR A 215 7.05 12.06 -9.19
C TYR A 215 6.34 11.00 -10.03
N ILE A 216 6.77 9.74 -9.95
CA ILE A 216 6.15 8.61 -10.65
C ILE A 216 4.70 8.42 -10.16
N CYS A 217 4.45 8.48 -8.85
CA CYS A 217 3.10 8.46 -8.28
C CYS A 217 2.23 9.56 -8.88
N SER A 218 2.73 10.78 -9.01
CA SER A 218 1.97 11.91 -9.58
C SER A 218 1.58 11.70 -11.04
N VAL A 219 2.37 10.96 -11.80
CA VAL A 219 2.06 10.56 -13.19
C VAL A 219 1.01 9.45 -13.18
N LEU A 220 1.17 8.44 -12.33
CA LEU A 220 0.22 7.34 -12.19
C LEU A 220 -1.16 7.79 -11.71
N MET A 221 -1.23 8.82 -10.86
CA MET A 221 -2.50 9.44 -10.42
C MET A 221 -3.32 10.00 -11.59
N LYS A 222 -2.65 10.51 -12.62
CA LYS A 222 -3.30 11.07 -13.81
C LYS A 222 -3.64 10.01 -14.85
N ASN A 223 -3.12 8.80 -14.67
CA ASN A 223 -3.30 7.69 -15.58
C ASN A 223 -4.71 7.13 -15.45
N LYS A 224 -5.43 6.94 -16.56
CA LYS A 224 -6.85 6.57 -16.57
C LYS A 224 -7.10 5.09 -16.75
N THR A 225 -6.12 4.33 -17.19
CA THR A 225 -6.27 2.90 -17.53
C THR A 225 -5.32 2.00 -16.77
N PHE A 226 -4.03 2.24 -16.83
CA PHE A 226 -3.02 1.39 -16.20
C PHE A 226 -3.24 1.25 -14.68
N THR A 227 -3.27 2.38 -13.96
CA THR A 227 -3.38 2.37 -12.49
C THR A 227 -4.69 1.73 -11.99
N PRO A 228 -5.88 2.07 -12.53
CA PRO A 228 -7.12 1.41 -12.14
C PRO A 228 -7.13 -0.10 -12.47
N THR A 229 -6.58 -0.50 -13.61
CA THR A 229 -6.49 -1.91 -14.01
C THR A 229 -5.63 -2.70 -13.03
N ILE A 230 -4.41 -2.24 -12.76
CA ILE A 230 -3.51 -2.92 -11.83
C ILE A 230 -4.10 -2.95 -10.41
N SER A 231 -4.68 -1.85 -9.94
CA SER A 231 -5.32 -1.79 -8.61
C SER A 231 -6.45 -2.82 -8.48
N ASN A 232 -7.26 -2.99 -9.51
CA ASN A 232 -8.35 -3.98 -9.53
C ASN A 232 -7.82 -5.43 -9.57
N LEU A 233 -6.79 -5.71 -10.37
CA LEU A 233 -6.16 -7.03 -10.44
C LEU A 233 -5.49 -7.40 -9.11
N ARG A 234 -4.82 -6.45 -8.45
CA ARG A 234 -4.24 -6.62 -7.10
C ARG A 234 -5.31 -7.06 -6.11
N LEU A 235 -6.40 -6.32 -6.02
CA LEU A 235 -7.48 -6.58 -5.07
C LEU A 235 -8.15 -7.93 -5.33
N LYS A 236 -8.32 -8.32 -6.57
CA LYS A 236 -8.88 -9.62 -6.98
C LYS A 236 -7.89 -10.80 -6.86
N GLY A 237 -6.61 -10.54 -6.70
CA GLY A 237 -5.58 -11.57 -6.70
C GLY A 237 -5.25 -12.16 -8.07
N LEU A 238 -5.58 -11.47 -9.14
CA LEU A 238 -5.35 -11.88 -10.54
C LEU A 238 -4.06 -11.23 -11.07
N VAL A 239 -2.95 -11.44 -10.37
CA VAL A 239 -1.69 -10.73 -10.65
C VAL A 239 -0.72 -11.51 -11.53
N SER A 240 -0.90 -12.82 -11.67
CA SER A 240 -0.11 -13.67 -12.60
C SER A 240 -0.24 -13.21 -14.05
N ASP A 241 -1.38 -12.65 -14.41
CA ASP A 241 -1.71 -12.27 -15.79
C ASP A 241 -1.28 -10.82 -16.12
N VAL A 242 -0.80 -10.07 -15.13
CA VAL A 242 -0.41 -8.66 -15.30
C VAL A 242 0.69 -8.48 -16.35
N PRO A 243 1.79 -9.27 -16.35
CA PRO A 243 2.83 -9.15 -17.37
C PRO A 243 2.32 -9.35 -18.77
N ASP A 244 1.54 -10.42 -19.00
CA ASP A 244 1.01 -10.76 -20.32
C ASP A 244 -0.02 -9.72 -20.79
N LEU A 245 -0.93 -9.29 -19.91
CA LEU A 245 -1.88 -8.22 -20.20
C LEU A 245 -1.17 -6.91 -20.60
N PHE A 246 -0.09 -6.56 -19.91
CA PHE A 246 0.66 -5.35 -20.20
C PHE A 246 1.38 -5.43 -21.54
N ASP A 247 2.03 -6.57 -21.81
CA ASP A 247 2.72 -6.83 -23.06
C ASP A 247 1.76 -6.87 -24.27
N ASP A 248 0.59 -7.47 -24.11
CA ASP A 248 -0.47 -7.51 -25.12
C ASP A 248 -0.99 -6.11 -25.46
N VAL A 249 -1.23 -5.26 -24.44
CA VAL A 249 -1.69 -3.89 -24.67
C VAL A 249 -0.62 -3.06 -25.36
N THR A 250 0.62 -3.16 -24.93
CA THR A 250 1.74 -2.42 -25.56
C THR A 250 2.18 -2.99 -26.90
N CYS A 251 1.71 -4.20 -27.25
CA CYS A 251 2.17 -4.97 -28.42
C CYS A 251 3.69 -5.17 -28.44
N LYS A 252 4.30 -5.28 -27.27
CA LYS A 252 5.76 -5.43 -27.10
C LYS A 252 6.04 -6.43 -26.00
N HIS A 253 6.49 -7.61 -26.36
CA HIS A 253 6.91 -8.64 -25.41
C HIS A 253 8.05 -8.14 -24.51
N GLY A 254 7.92 -8.36 -23.20
CA GLY A 254 8.89 -7.93 -22.18
C GLY A 254 8.77 -6.47 -21.73
N SER A 255 7.75 -5.72 -22.17
CA SER A 255 7.52 -4.32 -21.75
C SER A 255 7.27 -4.21 -20.25
N PHE A 256 6.52 -5.14 -19.66
CA PHE A 256 6.28 -5.17 -18.21
C PHE A 256 7.58 -5.40 -17.44
N ASN A 257 8.39 -6.37 -17.85
CA ASN A 257 9.68 -6.63 -17.21
C ASN A 257 10.63 -5.44 -17.32
N ARG A 258 10.60 -4.72 -18.46
CA ARG A 258 11.37 -3.48 -18.63
C ARG A 258 10.90 -2.39 -17.68
N LEU A 259 9.60 -2.20 -17.53
CA LEU A 259 9.02 -1.25 -16.55
C LEU A 259 9.50 -1.56 -15.13
N CYS A 260 9.39 -2.81 -14.69
CA CYS A 260 9.83 -3.23 -13.36
C CYS A 260 11.34 -3.03 -13.15
N SER A 261 12.18 -3.34 -14.15
CA SER A 261 13.62 -3.13 -14.09
C SER A 261 14.00 -1.64 -14.02
N LEU A 262 13.29 -0.76 -14.75
CA LEU A 262 13.51 0.67 -14.68
C LEU A 262 13.13 1.26 -13.33
N LEU A 263 12.04 0.78 -12.72
CA LEU A 263 11.63 1.18 -11.37
C LEU A 263 12.64 0.74 -10.32
N GLU A 264 13.19 -0.47 -10.43
CA GLU A 264 14.28 -0.96 -9.58
C GLU A 264 15.52 -0.07 -9.71
N ASP A 265 15.90 0.29 -10.93
CA ASP A 265 17.02 1.20 -11.19
C ASP A 265 16.80 2.60 -10.59
N VAL A 266 15.59 3.15 -10.70
CA VAL A 266 15.22 4.44 -10.08
C VAL A 266 15.41 4.36 -8.57
N TYR A 267 14.85 3.35 -7.92
CA TYR A 267 14.99 3.15 -6.48
C TYR A 267 16.46 3.03 -6.05
N ASN A 268 17.23 2.19 -6.72
CA ASN A 268 18.64 1.98 -6.39
C ASN A 268 19.49 3.27 -6.56
N LEU A 269 19.14 4.10 -7.55
CA LEU A 269 19.79 5.40 -7.75
C LEU A 269 19.38 6.41 -6.67
N GLU A 270 18.13 6.42 -6.21
CA GLU A 270 17.69 7.28 -5.11
C GLU A 270 18.40 6.92 -3.81
N VAL A 271 18.43 5.65 -3.45
CA VAL A 271 19.16 5.15 -2.27
C VAL A 271 20.65 5.52 -2.34
N LYS A 272 21.25 5.48 -3.53
CA LYS A 272 22.65 5.90 -3.75
C LYS A 272 22.81 7.40 -3.61
N TYR A 273 21.87 8.19 -4.10
CA TYR A 273 21.89 9.65 -4.01
C TYR A 273 21.88 10.12 -2.56
N ASP A 274 21.05 9.49 -1.70
CA ASP A 274 20.98 9.84 -0.27
C ASP A 274 22.29 9.54 0.48
N LYS A 275 23.06 8.57 0.01
CA LYS A 275 24.32 8.13 0.63
C LYS A 275 25.57 8.86 0.13
N THR A 276 25.50 9.61 -0.98
CA THR A 276 26.69 10.19 -1.61
C THR A 276 26.63 11.72 -1.73
N THR A 277 27.69 12.40 -1.29
CA THR A 277 27.84 13.87 -1.43
C THR A 277 28.54 14.30 -2.73
N LEU A 278 29.37 13.44 -3.35
CA LEU A 278 30.32 13.80 -4.39
C LEU A 278 29.80 13.75 -5.84
N PHE A 279 28.74 13.01 -6.16
CA PHE A 279 28.26 12.85 -7.55
C PHE A 279 26.78 13.20 -7.75
N LYS A 280 26.23 14.10 -6.92
CA LYS A 280 24.80 14.45 -6.92
C LYS A 280 24.25 14.84 -8.30
N LYS A 281 24.95 15.70 -9.06
CA LYS A 281 24.46 16.19 -10.37
C LYS A 281 24.32 15.08 -11.41
N LEU A 282 25.30 14.17 -11.49
CA LEU A 282 25.29 13.06 -12.46
C LEU A 282 24.20 12.03 -12.11
N THR A 283 24.02 11.74 -10.81
CA THR A 283 22.99 10.83 -10.33
C THR A 283 21.60 11.38 -10.60
N VAL A 284 21.37 12.69 -10.38
CA VAL A 284 20.09 13.36 -10.69
C VAL A 284 19.77 13.30 -12.19
N SER A 285 20.77 13.50 -13.06
CA SER A 285 20.55 13.39 -14.51
C SER A 285 20.13 11.98 -14.92
N LYS A 286 20.79 10.96 -14.39
CA LYS A 286 20.43 9.55 -14.64
C LYS A 286 19.04 9.22 -14.12
N LEU A 287 18.71 9.66 -12.90
CA LEU A 287 17.38 9.50 -12.30
C LEU A 287 16.29 10.11 -13.17
N LYS A 288 16.47 11.36 -13.61
CA LYS A 288 15.49 12.04 -14.48
C LYS A 288 15.27 11.30 -15.80
N ASN A 289 16.33 10.78 -16.41
CA ASN A 289 16.22 10.04 -17.66
C ASN A 289 15.44 8.72 -17.44
N LYS A 290 15.79 7.94 -16.41
CA LYS A 290 15.08 6.68 -16.11
C LYS A 290 13.62 6.91 -15.70
N ALA A 291 13.34 7.94 -14.91
CA ALA A 291 11.97 8.31 -14.57
C ALA A 291 11.14 8.71 -15.81
N ARG A 292 11.75 9.40 -16.79
CA ARG A 292 11.08 9.66 -18.09
C ARG A 292 10.79 8.37 -18.85
N GLU A 293 11.74 7.44 -18.93
CA GLU A 293 11.50 6.15 -19.59
C GLU A 293 10.35 5.38 -18.94
N VAL A 294 10.22 5.39 -17.59
CA VAL A 294 9.08 4.81 -16.88
C VAL A 294 7.78 5.47 -17.31
N VAL A 295 7.76 6.81 -17.34
CA VAL A 295 6.57 7.59 -17.75
C VAL A 295 6.18 7.30 -19.21
N ASP A 296 7.16 7.21 -20.11
CA ASP A 296 6.92 6.93 -21.51
C ASP A 296 6.29 5.54 -21.72
N ILE A 297 6.75 4.53 -20.99
CA ILE A 297 6.16 3.17 -21.04
C ILE A 297 4.72 3.17 -20.52
N ILE A 298 4.43 3.87 -19.43
CA ILE A 298 3.09 3.98 -18.86
C ILE A 298 2.15 4.73 -19.80
N ASN A 299 2.61 5.83 -20.39
CA ASN A 299 1.83 6.58 -21.36
C ASN A 299 1.58 5.78 -22.64
N GLU A 300 2.53 4.97 -23.08
CA GLU A 300 2.33 4.08 -24.24
C GLU A 300 1.22 3.05 -23.96
N TYR A 301 1.18 2.49 -22.75
CA TYR A 301 0.09 1.61 -22.32
C TYR A 301 -1.26 2.32 -22.39
N ASP A 302 -1.38 3.51 -21.80
CA ASP A 302 -2.63 4.27 -21.79
C ASP A 302 -3.13 4.62 -23.19
N ASN A 303 -2.24 5.14 -24.03
CA ASN A 303 -2.60 5.53 -25.38
C ASN A 303 -3.13 4.34 -26.19
N LYS A 304 -2.55 3.16 -26.03
CA LYS A 304 -3.00 1.96 -26.74
C LYS A 304 -4.30 1.38 -26.17
N CYS A 305 -4.56 1.52 -24.87
CA CYS A 305 -5.84 1.12 -24.27
C CYS A 305 -7.01 1.98 -24.73
N ILE A 306 -6.80 3.27 -25.02
CA ILE A 306 -7.87 4.19 -25.44
C ILE A 306 -8.34 3.86 -26.88
N TYR A 307 -7.49 3.26 -27.71
CA TYR A 307 -7.78 2.93 -29.10
C TYR A 307 -8.18 1.45 -29.33
N LYS A 308 -8.27 0.64 -28.31
CA LYS A 308 -8.84 -0.72 -28.32
C LYS A 308 -10.23 -0.74 -27.67
#